data_7aa5e2048fdc4b72818c4ec9bf71f13b
#
_entry.id   7aa5e2048fdc4b72818c4ec9bf71f13b
#
_cell.length_a   1.000
_cell.length_b   1.000
_cell.length_c   1.000
_cell.angle_alpha   90.00
_cell.angle_beta   90.00
_cell.angle_gamma   90.00
#
_symmetry.space_group_name_H-M   'P 1'
#
loop_
_entity.id
_entity.type
_entity.pdbx_description
1 polymer ?
#
loop_
_entity_poly.entity_id
_entity_poly.type
_entity_poly.pdbx_seq_one_letter_code
_entity_poly.pdbx_strand_id
1 'polypeptide(L)'
;MEIKKFNDLSKILENKIPKSILKRDFFTSIIGTSPSKGARSPILWNSCYKKFNLNAEMIPMDVSLKNLPKLMSLLKDIDSFQGGSCTVPHKEKILKYIK
;
A
#
# COMPACT_ATOMS: atom_id res chain seq x y z
N MET A 1 9.16 -9.29 -3.31
CA MET A 1 9.58 -7.90 -3.59
C MET A 1 11.06 -7.73 -3.26
N GLU A 2 11.77 -7.00 -4.09
CA GLU A 2 13.17 -6.70 -3.84
C GLU A 2 13.32 -5.70 -2.70
N ILE A 3 14.38 -5.86 -1.90
CA ILE A 3 14.65 -4.97 -0.77
C ILE A 3 14.86 -3.51 -1.21
N LYS A 4 15.42 -3.29 -2.40
CA LYS A 4 15.60 -1.96 -2.94
C LYS A 4 14.26 -1.25 -3.15
N LYS A 5 13.28 -1.94 -3.70
CA LYS A 5 11.93 -1.39 -3.91
C LYS A 5 11.24 -1.10 -2.58
N PHE A 6 11.43 -1.97 -1.60
CA PHE A 6 10.92 -1.73 -0.25
C PHE A 6 11.52 -0.44 0.35
N ASN A 7 12.82 -0.26 0.21
CA ASN A 7 13.50 0.93 0.73
C ASN A 7 13.02 2.20 0.01
N ASP A 8 12.79 2.13 -1.29
CA ASP A 8 12.28 3.27 -2.06
C ASP A 8 10.88 3.66 -1.57
N LEU A 9 10.00 2.69 -1.32
CA LEU A 9 8.69 2.95 -0.73
C LEU A 9 8.82 3.61 0.65
N SER A 10 9.69 3.08 1.48
CA SER A 10 9.88 3.59 2.85
C SER A 10 10.32 5.04 2.89
N LYS A 11 11.06 5.48 1.88
CA LYS A 11 11.55 6.87 1.81
C LYS A 11 10.45 7.89 1.53
N ILE A 12 9.41 7.50 0.80
CA ILE A 12 8.35 8.43 0.41
C ILE A 12 7.10 8.31 1.27
N LEU A 13 6.94 7.22 2.01
CA LEU A 13 5.81 7.02 2.91
C LEU A 13 6.08 7.67 4.26
N GLU A 14 5.05 8.26 4.85
CA GLU A 14 5.15 8.92 6.14
C GLU A 14 4.99 7.97 7.31
N ASN A 15 4.42 6.79 7.07
CA ASN A 15 4.33 5.75 8.08
C ASN A 15 5.36 4.66 7.82
N LYS A 16 5.68 3.92 8.88
CA LYS A 16 6.56 2.76 8.78
C LYS A 16 5.78 1.58 8.21
N ILE A 17 6.32 0.95 7.17
CA ILE A 17 5.70 -0.24 6.59
C ILE A 17 6.40 -1.50 7.10
N PRO A 18 5.64 -2.60 7.28
CA PRO A 18 6.21 -3.83 7.84
C PRO A 18 7.09 -4.55 6.82
N LYS A 19 8.23 -5.07 7.29
CA LYS A 19 9.13 -5.86 6.45
C LYS A 19 8.51 -7.20 6.03
N SER A 20 7.45 -7.61 6.69
CA SER A 20 6.75 -8.85 6.35
C SER A 20 6.27 -8.88 4.90
N ILE A 21 5.99 -7.73 4.29
CA ILE A 21 5.54 -7.68 2.89
C ILE A 21 6.60 -8.19 1.91
N LEU A 22 7.88 -8.17 2.30
CA LEU A 22 8.96 -8.67 1.46
C LEU A 22 8.81 -10.17 1.14
N LYS A 23 8.16 -10.91 2.05
CA LYS A 23 8.01 -12.36 1.95
C LYS A 23 6.60 -12.80 1.58
N ARG A 24 5.71 -11.85 1.30
CA ARG A 24 4.34 -12.19 0.92
C ARG A 24 4.26 -12.53 -0.57
N ASP A 25 3.34 -13.42 -0.91
CA ASP A 25 3.04 -13.72 -2.32
C ASP A 25 2.48 -12.48 -2.99
N PHE A 26 1.62 -11.73 -2.27
CA PHE A 26 1.15 -10.44 -2.73
C PHE A 26 0.79 -9.56 -1.54
N PHE A 27 0.68 -8.26 -1.79
CA PHE A 27 0.16 -7.32 -0.80
C PHE A 27 -0.76 -6.31 -1.46
N THR A 28 -1.65 -5.77 -0.64
CA THR A 28 -2.57 -4.72 -1.03
C THR A 28 -2.37 -3.54 -0.10
N SER A 29 -2.98 -2.42 -0.41
CA SER A 29 -2.79 -1.24 0.43
C SER A 29 -4.03 -0.36 0.45
N ILE A 30 -4.14 0.45 1.51
CA ILE A 30 -5.03 1.59 1.55
C ILE A 30 -4.17 2.84 1.57
N ILE A 31 -4.38 3.71 0.59
CA ILE A 31 -3.53 4.89 0.34
C ILE A 31 -4.30 6.15 0.71
N GLY A 32 -3.66 7.06 1.42
CA GLY A 32 -4.27 8.33 1.81
C GLY A 32 -3.32 9.18 2.61
N THR A 33 -3.84 10.25 3.21
CA THR A 33 -3.04 11.15 4.03
C THR A 33 -2.55 10.47 5.30
N SER A 34 -3.43 9.73 5.99
CA SER A 34 -3.07 9.07 7.24
C SER A 34 -3.89 7.81 7.52
N PRO A 35 -4.00 6.89 6.55
CA PRO A 35 -4.78 5.65 6.78
C PRO A 35 -4.20 4.78 7.90
N SER A 36 -2.91 4.92 8.22
CA SER A 36 -2.30 4.16 9.32
C SER A 36 -2.90 4.48 10.68
N LYS A 37 -3.56 5.63 10.80
CA LYS A 37 -4.10 6.12 12.07
C LYS A 37 -5.55 5.74 12.34
N GLY A 38 -6.20 4.99 11.48
CA GLY A 38 -7.60 4.66 11.74
C GLY A 38 -8.32 3.85 10.70
N ALA A 39 -7.67 3.52 9.60
CA ALA A 39 -8.30 2.72 8.56
C ALA A 39 -8.59 1.32 9.08
N ARG A 40 -9.80 0.82 8.83
CA ARG A 40 -10.22 -0.52 9.25
C ARG A 40 -9.96 -1.60 8.21
N SER A 41 -9.79 -1.19 6.94
CA SER A 41 -9.61 -2.13 5.85
C SER A 41 -8.46 -3.11 6.06
N PRO A 42 -7.28 -2.69 6.55
CA PRO A 42 -6.20 -3.65 6.79
C PRO A 42 -6.58 -4.75 7.77
N ILE A 43 -7.29 -4.41 8.84
CA ILE A 43 -7.72 -5.39 9.85
C ILE A 43 -8.67 -6.41 9.22
N LEU A 44 -9.65 -5.93 8.45
CA LEU A 44 -10.64 -6.79 7.82
C LEU A 44 -10.02 -7.70 6.76
N TRP A 45 -9.23 -7.13 5.86
CA TRP A 45 -8.63 -7.89 4.78
C TRP A 45 -7.57 -8.86 5.29
N ASN A 46 -6.76 -8.47 6.28
CA ASN A 46 -5.76 -9.37 6.86
C ASN A 46 -6.42 -10.54 7.57
N SER A 47 -7.57 -10.34 8.21
CA SER A 47 -8.35 -11.42 8.79
C SER A 47 -8.83 -12.40 7.72
N CYS A 48 -9.30 -11.89 6.58
CA CYS A 48 -9.72 -12.71 5.46
C CYS A 48 -8.56 -13.50 4.86
N TYR A 49 -7.42 -12.86 4.67
CA TYR A 49 -6.23 -13.53 4.13
C TYR A 49 -5.82 -14.69 5.01
N LYS A 50 -5.81 -14.47 6.33
CA LYS A 50 -5.47 -15.51 7.30
C LYS A 50 -6.47 -16.66 7.25
N LYS A 51 -7.77 -16.33 7.20
CA LYS A 51 -8.83 -17.34 7.18
C LYS A 51 -8.73 -18.26 5.96
N PHE A 52 -8.35 -17.71 4.82
CA PHE A 52 -8.23 -18.47 3.58
C PHE A 52 -6.81 -18.97 3.30
N ASN A 53 -5.92 -18.88 4.29
CA ASN A 53 -4.53 -19.32 4.19
C ASN A 53 -3.76 -18.68 3.03
N LEU A 54 -4.04 -17.41 2.75
CA LEU A 54 -3.33 -16.67 1.73
C LEU A 54 -2.09 -16.02 2.34
N ASN A 55 -0.95 -16.15 1.67
CA ASN A 55 0.27 -15.47 2.07
C ASN A 55 0.24 -14.04 1.52
N ALA A 56 -0.61 -13.23 2.13
CA ALA A 56 -0.89 -11.88 1.68
C ALA A 56 -1.08 -10.94 2.88
N GLU A 57 -0.92 -9.66 2.62
CA GLU A 57 -1.05 -8.64 3.66
C GLU A 57 -1.58 -7.36 3.05
N MET A 58 -2.51 -6.67 3.75
CA MET A 58 -2.90 -5.32 3.41
C MET A 58 -2.25 -4.36 4.39
N ILE A 59 -1.61 -3.32 3.86
CA ILE A 59 -0.91 -2.33 4.67
C ILE A 59 -1.43 -0.92 4.38
N PRO A 60 -1.44 -0.03 5.40
CA PRO A 60 -1.73 1.37 5.16
C PRO A 60 -0.48 2.07 4.60
N MET A 61 -0.71 2.99 3.68
CA MET A 61 0.36 3.82 3.10
C MET A 61 -0.02 5.28 3.25
N ASP A 62 0.64 5.96 4.20
CA ASP A 62 0.47 7.39 4.41
C ASP A 62 1.38 8.14 3.46
N VAL A 63 0.80 8.90 2.55
CA VAL A 63 1.57 9.62 1.54
C VAL A 63 0.99 11.01 1.35
N SER A 64 1.87 12.00 1.20
CA SER A 64 1.45 13.36 0.87
C SER A 64 0.95 13.40 -0.57
N LEU A 65 0.07 14.37 -0.86
CA LEU A 65 -0.43 14.56 -2.21
C LEU A 65 0.73 14.83 -3.19
N LYS A 66 1.77 15.50 -2.71
CA LYS A 66 2.97 15.80 -3.49
C LYS A 66 3.69 14.52 -3.97
N ASN A 67 3.74 13.50 -3.11
CA ASN A 67 4.45 12.26 -3.40
C ASN A 67 3.57 11.17 -3.99
N LEU A 68 2.28 11.42 -4.14
CA LEU A 68 1.36 10.43 -4.69
C LEU A 68 1.75 9.92 -6.08
N PRO A 69 2.12 10.79 -7.05
CA PRO A 69 2.56 10.31 -8.37
C PRO A 69 3.76 9.38 -8.28
N LYS A 70 4.71 9.73 -7.43
CA LYS A 70 5.93 8.93 -7.24
C LYS A 70 5.61 7.56 -6.64
N LEU A 71 4.70 7.53 -5.65
CA LEU A 71 4.24 6.28 -5.07
C LEU A 71 3.58 5.38 -6.12
N MET A 72 2.68 5.93 -6.92
CA MET A 72 1.99 5.15 -7.96
C MET A 72 2.97 4.60 -8.98
N SER A 73 3.99 5.38 -9.34
CA SER A 73 5.03 4.92 -10.26
C SER A 73 5.82 3.75 -9.67
N LEU A 74 6.18 3.83 -8.39
CA LEU A 74 6.90 2.74 -7.72
C LEU A 74 6.05 1.48 -7.62
N LEU A 75 4.78 1.61 -7.26
CA LEU A 75 3.89 0.46 -7.10
C LEU A 75 3.66 -0.29 -8.42
N LYS A 76 3.64 0.41 -9.54
CA LYS A 76 3.52 -0.23 -10.86
C LYS A 76 4.63 -1.22 -11.14
N ASP A 77 5.82 -0.96 -10.61
CA ASP A 77 7.00 -1.80 -10.85
C ASP A 77 7.17 -2.90 -9.82
N ILE A 78 6.22 -3.04 -8.89
CA ILE A 78 6.26 -4.09 -7.87
C ILE A 78 5.22 -5.15 -8.22
N ASP A 79 5.69 -6.31 -8.70
CA ASP A 79 4.81 -7.38 -9.17
C ASP A 79 3.91 -7.95 -8.08
N SER A 80 4.37 -7.97 -6.83
CA SER A 80 3.59 -8.48 -5.72
C SER A 80 2.49 -7.53 -5.24
N PHE A 81 2.46 -6.29 -5.71
CA PHE A 81 1.39 -5.36 -5.39
C PHE A 81 0.16 -5.64 -6.24
N GLN A 82 -0.97 -5.94 -5.58
CA GLN A 82 -2.20 -6.34 -6.26
C GLN A 82 -3.30 -5.27 -6.22
N GLY A 83 -2.99 -4.09 -5.72
CA GLY A 83 -3.95 -3.01 -5.68
C GLY A 83 -4.45 -2.71 -4.28
N GLY A 84 -5.59 -2.06 -4.19
CA GLY A 84 -6.14 -1.67 -2.89
C GLY A 84 -7.19 -0.58 -3.03
N SER A 85 -7.33 0.22 -1.97
CA SER A 85 -8.27 1.32 -1.93
C SER A 85 -7.55 2.64 -1.64
N CYS A 86 -8.25 3.72 -1.87
CA CYS A 86 -7.71 5.06 -1.66
C CYS A 86 -8.70 5.88 -0.84
N THR A 87 -8.19 6.61 0.15
CA THR A 87 -9.02 7.48 0.98
C THR A 87 -8.95 8.93 0.48
N VAL A 88 -9.89 9.75 0.91
CA VAL A 88 -9.86 11.18 0.63
C VAL A 88 -8.69 11.84 1.38
N PRO A 89 -8.05 12.88 0.83
CA PRO A 89 -8.39 13.54 -0.42
C PRO A 89 -7.81 12.86 -1.67
N HIS A 90 -7.05 11.79 -1.52
CA HIS A 90 -6.32 11.16 -2.62
C HIS A 90 -7.23 10.39 -3.57
N LYS A 91 -8.43 10.02 -3.12
CA LYS A 91 -9.37 9.21 -3.90
C LYS A 91 -9.63 9.78 -5.30
N GLU A 92 -9.84 11.08 -5.41
CA GLU A 92 -10.07 11.73 -6.71
C GLU A 92 -8.79 11.97 -7.48
N LYS A 93 -7.72 12.32 -6.77
CA LYS A 93 -6.45 12.67 -7.40
C LYS A 93 -5.75 11.45 -8.01
N ILE A 94 -5.92 10.29 -7.39
CA ILE A 94 -5.28 9.06 -7.85
C ILE A 94 -5.79 8.62 -9.24
N LEU A 95 -7.00 9.02 -9.61
CA LEU A 95 -7.58 8.67 -10.92
C LEU A 95 -6.72 9.13 -12.09
N LYS A 96 -5.93 10.18 -11.91
CA LYS A 96 -5.01 10.67 -12.94
C LYS A 96 -3.89 9.69 -13.26
N TYR A 97 -3.59 8.77 -12.34
CA TYR A 97 -2.45 7.86 -12.44
C TYR A 97 -2.86 6.41 -12.71
N ILE A 98 -4.15 6.17 -12.83
CA ILE A 98 -4.71 4.85 -13.13
C ILE A 98 -5.21 4.87 -14.58
N LYS A 99 -4.87 3.86 -15.31
CA LYS A 99 -5.36 3.70 -16.68
C LYS A 99 -6.21 2.46 -16.82
#